data_4bd3cd38bc99854c174d20f6377a9518
#
_entry.id   4bd3cd38bc99854c174d20f6377a9518
#
_cell.length_a   1.000
_cell.length_b   1.000
_cell.length_c   1.000
_cell.angle_alpha   90.00
_cell.angle_beta   90.00
_cell.angle_gamma   90.00
#
_symmetry.space_group_name_H-M   'P 1'
#
loop_
_entity.id
_entity.type
_entity.pdbx_description
1 polymer ?
#
loop_
_entity_poly.entity_id
_entity_poly.type
_entity_poly.pdbx_seq_one_letter_code
_entity_poly.pdbx_strand_id
1 'polypeptide(L)'
;EPIDNGYSIRRPDNENLQDYEELLLGHISSIQKDKVDDSNLDLKLNEISLSHNNSADVRTLFFDKLIRTLDGYELEDVTDAYVYHPKPETIEAEEGNTETGVHVSRASLKGEGVLKSDELSDLYDRGFYIWKIKWKVREKLADPDIFELEAQFGDPLYCTNFSYLVKGVRKYKANGQYFSKPQKLSAREADRFNKLIESRAYSIIMEIS
;
A
#
# COMPACT_ATOMS: atom_id res chain seq x y z
N GLU A 1 -13.93 1.95 13.58
CA GLU A 1 -14.60 3.24 13.34
C GLU A 1 -15.83 2.99 12.45
N PRO A 2 -17.05 3.45 12.81
CA PRO A 2 -18.22 3.30 11.96
C PRO A 2 -18.08 4.15 10.69
N ILE A 3 -18.51 3.61 9.56
CA ILE A 3 -18.62 4.26 8.26
C ILE A 3 -20.05 4.09 7.73
N ASP A 4 -20.45 4.81 6.67
CA ASP A 4 -21.84 4.91 6.21
C ASP A 4 -22.58 3.58 6.04
N ASN A 5 -21.89 2.48 5.69
CA ASN A 5 -22.50 1.16 5.54
C ASN A 5 -21.67 0.03 6.19
N GLY A 6 -20.98 0.33 7.31
CA GLY A 6 -20.16 -0.70 7.94
C GLY A 6 -19.20 -0.17 8.99
N TYR A 7 -18.09 -0.87 9.13
CA TYR A 7 -17.04 -0.52 10.07
C TYR A 7 -15.69 -0.58 9.38
N SER A 8 -14.85 0.43 9.61
CA SER A 8 -13.43 0.38 9.23
C SER A 8 -12.62 -0.19 10.38
N ILE A 9 -11.85 -1.23 10.11
CA ILE A 9 -10.93 -1.84 11.07
C ILE A 9 -9.52 -1.47 10.65
N ARG A 10 -8.78 -0.83 11.55
CA ARG A 10 -7.38 -0.49 11.39
C ARG A 10 -6.61 -1.06 12.57
N ARG A 11 -5.58 -1.81 12.29
CA ARG A 11 -4.71 -2.39 13.32
C ARG A 11 -3.24 -2.14 13.02
N PRO A 12 -2.36 -2.08 14.02
CA PRO A 12 -0.92 -2.20 13.79
C PRO A 12 -0.60 -3.53 13.10
N ASP A 13 0.43 -3.54 12.26
CA ASP A 13 0.93 -4.76 11.63
C ASP A 13 1.68 -5.60 12.68
N ASN A 14 0.92 -6.51 13.33
CA ASN A 14 1.40 -7.39 14.38
C ASN A 14 0.60 -8.69 14.37
N GLU A 15 1.29 -9.81 14.23
CA GLU A 15 0.68 -11.15 14.19
C GLU A 15 -0.23 -11.45 15.40
N ASN A 16 0.14 -10.98 16.57
CA ASN A 16 -0.66 -11.19 17.79
C ASN A 16 -2.01 -10.45 17.79
N LEU A 17 -2.24 -9.53 16.85
CA LEU A 17 -3.51 -8.80 16.75
C LEU A 17 -4.47 -9.44 15.76
N GLN A 18 -4.05 -10.44 15.01
CA GLN A 18 -4.92 -11.16 14.09
C GLN A 18 -6.01 -11.93 14.84
N ASP A 19 -5.66 -12.59 15.93
CA ASP A 19 -6.61 -13.30 16.80
C ASP A 19 -7.67 -12.35 17.38
N TYR A 20 -7.28 -11.13 17.74
CA TYR A 20 -8.22 -10.11 18.23
C TYR A 20 -9.16 -9.60 17.13
N GLU A 21 -8.70 -9.51 15.90
CA GLU A 21 -9.55 -9.16 14.75
C GLU A 21 -10.62 -10.23 14.52
N GLU A 22 -10.24 -11.50 14.52
CA GLU A 22 -11.17 -12.62 14.37
C GLU A 22 -12.21 -12.66 15.51
N LEU A 23 -11.77 -12.44 16.76
CA LEU A 23 -12.66 -12.32 17.91
C LEU A 23 -13.64 -11.16 17.77
N LEU A 24 -13.15 -9.98 17.35
CA LEU A 24 -13.98 -8.80 17.14
C LEU A 24 -15.04 -9.05 16.06
N LEU A 25 -14.64 -9.60 14.93
CA LEU A 25 -15.56 -9.96 13.83
C LEU A 25 -16.59 -10.99 14.27
N GLY A 26 -16.17 -12.00 15.05
CA GLY A 26 -17.06 -12.98 15.64
C GLY A 26 -18.11 -12.36 16.57
N HIS A 27 -17.71 -11.41 17.43
CA HIS A 27 -18.63 -10.67 18.30
C HIS A 27 -19.60 -9.78 17.51
N ILE A 28 -19.13 -9.06 16.49
CA ILE A 28 -20.00 -8.23 15.64
C ILE A 28 -21.03 -9.11 14.94
N SER A 29 -20.61 -10.24 14.35
CA SER A 29 -21.50 -11.21 13.72
C SER A 29 -22.57 -11.76 14.69
N SER A 30 -22.17 -12.07 15.93
CA SER A 30 -23.10 -12.56 16.95
C SER A 30 -24.14 -11.50 17.32
N ILE A 31 -23.72 -10.25 17.56
CA ILE A 31 -24.61 -9.14 17.89
C ILE A 31 -25.58 -8.85 16.73
N GLN A 32 -25.11 -8.92 15.49
CA GLN A 32 -25.99 -8.75 14.32
C GLN A 32 -27.06 -9.82 14.24
N LYS A 33 -26.70 -11.09 14.42
CA LYS A 33 -27.65 -12.21 14.43
C LYS A 33 -28.71 -12.09 15.54
N ASP A 34 -28.31 -11.54 16.71
CA ASP A 34 -29.18 -11.38 17.85
C ASP A 34 -30.12 -10.15 17.75
N LYS A 35 -29.76 -9.14 17.00
CA LYS A 35 -30.42 -7.83 16.97
C LYS A 35 -31.12 -7.50 15.66
N VAL A 36 -30.77 -8.16 14.59
CA VAL A 36 -31.30 -7.92 13.24
C VAL A 36 -31.96 -9.21 12.76
N ASP A 37 -33.27 -9.16 12.55
CA ASP A 37 -34.09 -10.29 12.10
C ASP A 37 -33.83 -10.70 10.63
N ASP A 38 -32.71 -10.23 10.06
CA ASP A 38 -32.31 -10.46 8.68
C ASP A 38 -31.18 -11.50 8.63
N SER A 39 -31.54 -12.74 8.34
CA SER A 39 -30.64 -13.88 8.20
C SER A 39 -29.67 -13.78 7.01
N ASN A 40 -29.71 -12.68 6.25
CA ASN A 40 -28.91 -12.44 5.05
C ASN A 40 -27.78 -11.42 5.24
N LEU A 41 -27.51 -10.94 6.45
CA LEU A 41 -26.38 -10.04 6.72
C LEU A 41 -25.08 -10.83 6.84
N ASP A 42 -24.50 -11.18 5.71
CA ASP A 42 -23.11 -11.62 5.65
C ASP A 42 -22.18 -10.42 5.85
N LEU A 43 -21.37 -10.47 6.92
CA LEU A 43 -20.25 -9.55 7.08
C LEU A 43 -19.27 -9.76 5.93
N LYS A 44 -19.28 -8.87 4.96
CA LYS A 44 -18.26 -8.84 3.92
C LYS A 44 -17.06 -8.05 4.43
N LEU A 45 -15.97 -8.74 4.68
CA LEU A 45 -14.68 -8.08 4.91
C LEU A 45 -14.12 -7.61 3.55
N ASN A 46 -14.05 -6.30 3.36
CA ASN A 46 -13.44 -5.70 2.18
C ASN A 46 -11.99 -5.33 2.51
N GLU A 47 -11.07 -6.16 2.12
CA GLU A 47 -9.63 -5.90 2.25
C GLU A 47 -9.13 -5.08 1.05
N ILE A 48 -8.18 -4.17 1.29
CA ILE A 48 -7.40 -3.55 0.21
C ILE A 48 -6.41 -4.60 -0.31
N SER A 49 -6.77 -5.27 -1.39
CA SER A 49 -6.06 -6.42 -1.94
C SER A 49 -6.14 -6.44 -3.46
N LEU A 50 -5.10 -6.96 -4.10
CA LEU A 50 -5.04 -7.22 -5.54
C LEU A 50 -4.96 -8.72 -5.84
N SER A 51 -5.38 -9.57 -4.91
CA SER A 51 -5.32 -11.03 -5.04
C SER A 51 -6.08 -11.59 -6.25
N HIS A 52 -7.10 -10.86 -6.72
CA HIS A 52 -7.89 -11.23 -7.90
C HIS A 52 -7.20 -10.86 -9.23
N ASN A 53 -6.10 -10.09 -9.19
CA ASN A 53 -5.41 -9.62 -10.36
C ASN A 53 -3.93 -9.98 -10.32
N ASN A 54 -3.51 -10.86 -11.24
CA ASN A 54 -2.13 -11.33 -11.33
C ASN A 54 -1.27 -10.51 -12.31
N SER A 55 -1.82 -9.47 -12.95
CA SER A 55 -1.06 -8.62 -13.87
C SER A 55 -0.05 -7.75 -13.13
N ALA A 56 1.22 -7.83 -13.53
CA ALA A 56 2.28 -6.97 -13.04
C ALA A 56 1.98 -5.48 -13.27
N ASP A 57 1.40 -5.17 -14.43
CA ASP A 57 1.03 -3.79 -14.79
C ASP A 57 -0.04 -3.22 -13.86
N VAL A 58 -1.08 -4.00 -13.55
CA VAL A 58 -2.15 -3.57 -12.63
C VAL A 58 -1.62 -3.37 -11.22
N ARG A 59 -0.74 -4.25 -10.74
CA ARG A 59 -0.10 -4.13 -9.44
C ARG A 59 0.79 -2.89 -9.33
N THR A 60 1.54 -2.59 -10.39
CA THR A 60 2.34 -1.37 -10.49
C THR A 60 1.45 -0.12 -10.60
N LEU A 61 0.37 -0.19 -11.39
CA LEU A 61 -0.60 0.90 -11.56
C LEU A 61 -1.25 1.31 -10.24
N PHE A 62 -1.51 0.36 -9.33
CA PHE A 62 -2.05 0.66 -8.00
C PHE A 62 -1.15 1.66 -7.26
N PHE A 63 0.15 1.38 -7.18
CA PHE A 63 1.09 2.28 -6.51
C PHE A 63 1.28 3.59 -7.26
N ASP A 64 1.35 3.57 -8.60
CA ASP A 64 1.48 4.81 -9.38
C ASP A 64 0.28 5.74 -9.15
N LYS A 65 -0.94 5.21 -9.14
CA LYS A 65 -2.13 5.99 -8.78
C LYS A 65 -2.07 6.47 -7.33
N LEU A 66 -1.72 5.60 -6.37
CA LEU A 66 -1.71 5.94 -4.94
C LEU A 66 -0.79 7.13 -4.65
N ILE A 67 0.44 7.12 -5.19
CA ILE A 67 1.43 8.16 -4.91
C ILE A 67 1.13 9.50 -5.58
N ARG A 68 0.37 9.50 -6.70
CA ARG A 68 0.11 10.71 -7.50
C ARG A 68 -1.20 11.38 -7.19
N THR A 69 -2.15 10.70 -6.56
CA THR A 69 -3.54 11.18 -6.49
C THR A 69 -4.06 11.33 -5.06
N LEU A 70 -3.20 11.68 -4.12
CA LEU A 70 -3.61 12.05 -2.76
C LEU A 70 -4.16 13.48 -2.75
N ASP A 71 -5.41 13.64 -2.34
CA ASP A 71 -6.08 14.94 -2.32
C ASP A 71 -5.37 15.95 -1.42
N GLY A 72 -5.14 17.15 -1.96
CA GLY A 72 -4.44 18.22 -1.25
C GLY A 72 -2.91 18.12 -1.28
N TYR A 73 -2.37 17.11 -1.93
CA TYR A 73 -0.94 16.87 -2.05
C TYR A 73 -0.49 16.69 -3.50
N GLU A 74 0.78 16.92 -3.74
CA GLU A 74 1.47 16.59 -4.98
C GLU A 74 2.65 15.66 -4.69
N LEU A 75 2.95 14.76 -5.62
CA LEU A 75 4.11 13.91 -5.54
C LEU A 75 5.38 14.76 -5.65
N GLU A 76 6.20 14.72 -4.61
CA GLU A 76 7.52 15.38 -4.61
C GLU A 76 8.59 14.47 -5.20
N ASP A 77 8.70 13.26 -4.66
CA ASP A 77 9.71 12.28 -5.09
C ASP A 77 9.37 10.88 -4.60
N VAL A 78 9.89 9.87 -5.29
CA VAL A 78 9.93 8.48 -4.83
C VAL A 78 11.35 8.12 -4.49
N THR A 79 11.59 7.80 -3.22
CA THR A 79 12.93 7.55 -2.68
C THR A 79 13.31 6.08 -2.66
N ASP A 80 12.36 5.18 -2.57
CA ASP A 80 12.60 3.74 -2.58
C ASP A 80 11.46 3.02 -3.33
N ALA A 81 11.82 2.15 -4.26
CA ALA A 81 10.92 1.20 -4.87
C ALA A 81 11.41 -0.22 -4.61
N TYR A 82 10.51 -1.09 -4.14
CA TYR A 82 10.77 -2.51 -3.92
C TYR A 82 9.90 -3.29 -4.88
N VAL A 83 10.52 -4.09 -5.71
CA VAL A 83 9.84 -4.86 -6.75
C VAL A 83 9.92 -6.35 -6.47
N TYR A 84 8.93 -7.06 -6.96
CA TYR A 84 8.78 -8.50 -6.82
C TYR A 84 8.47 -9.13 -8.18
N HIS A 85 9.06 -10.30 -8.42
CA HIS A 85 8.77 -11.15 -9.56
C HIS A 85 8.48 -12.55 -9.05
N PRO A 86 7.27 -13.12 -9.25
CA PRO A 86 6.95 -14.45 -8.81
C PRO A 86 7.84 -15.47 -9.52
N LYS A 87 8.22 -16.53 -8.81
CA LYS A 87 8.94 -17.64 -9.42
C LYS A 87 8.01 -18.27 -10.45
N PRO A 88 8.47 -18.51 -11.69
CA PRO A 88 7.68 -19.29 -12.66
C PRO A 88 7.29 -20.62 -12.03
N GLU A 89 6.01 -20.98 -12.13
CA GLU A 89 5.62 -22.35 -11.82
C GLU A 89 6.46 -23.25 -12.72
N THR A 90 7.17 -24.21 -12.14
CA THR A 90 7.92 -25.20 -12.89
C THR A 90 6.91 -25.94 -13.75
N ILE A 91 6.82 -25.57 -15.02
CA ILE A 91 6.32 -26.50 -16.04
C ILE A 91 7.22 -27.71 -15.88
N GLU A 92 6.63 -28.87 -15.60
CA GLU A 92 7.32 -30.14 -15.42
C GLU A 92 8.45 -30.21 -16.45
N ALA A 93 9.68 -30.25 -15.95
CA ALA A 93 10.85 -30.30 -16.78
C ALA A 93 10.74 -31.63 -17.55
N GLU A 94 10.44 -31.57 -18.84
CA GLU A 94 10.74 -32.66 -19.73
C GLU A 94 12.23 -32.99 -19.51
N GLU A 95 12.48 -34.23 -19.19
CA GLU A 95 13.80 -34.78 -18.87
C GLU A 95 14.85 -34.30 -19.89
N GLY A 96 15.75 -33.43 -19.45
CA GLY A 96 16.97 -33.18 -20.19
C GLY A 96 17.63 -31.82 -20.16
N ASN A 97 17.01 -30.75 -19.67
CA ASN A 97 17.65 -29.42 -19.66
C ASN A 97 17.48 -28.72 -18.34
N THR A 98 18.27 -29.08 -17.33
CA THR A 98 18.45 -28.37 -16.09
C THR A 98 19.35 -27.14 -16.32
N GLU A 99 18.89 -26.15 -17.03
CA GLU A 99 19.41 -24.80 -16.82
C GLU A 99 18.91 -24.31 -15.45
N THR A 100 19.75 -24.48 -14.44
CA THR A 100 19.59 -23.84 -13.12
C THR A 100 19.79 -22.35 -13.26
N GLY A 101 18.87 -21.67 -13.95
CA GLY A 101 18.84 -20.22 -14.03
C GLY A 101 18.64 -19.62 -12.64
N VAL A 102 19.51 -18.69 -12.27
CA VAL A 102 19.33 -17.95 -11.02
C VAL A 102 18.06 -17.09 -11.16
N HIS A 103 17.04 -17.35 -10.33
CA HIS A 103 15.83 -16.55 -10.27
C HIS A 103 15.96 -15.48 -9.19
N VAL A 104 15.92 -14.21 -9.59
CA VAL A 104 15.84 -13.07 -8.68
C VAL A 104 14.37 -12.74 -8.46
N SER A 105 13.85 -12.99 -7.26
CA SER A 105 12.44 -12.73 -6.93
C SER A 105 12.19 -11.34 -6.34
N ARG A 106 13.20 -10.67 -5.82
CA ARG A 106 13.08 -9.34 -5.19
C ARG A 106 14.26 -8.46 -5.55
N ALA A 107 13.96 -7.19 -5.84
CA ALA A 107 14.97 -6.14 -5.97
C ALA A 107 14.50 -4.87 -5.24
N SER A 108 15.44 -4.00 -4.92
CA SER A 108 15.13 -2.69 -4.34
C SER A 108 16.03 -1.63 -4.96
N LEU A 109 15.41 -0.52 -5.36
CA LEU A 109 16.07 0.67 -5.84
C LEU A 109 15.90 1.78 -4.83
N LYS A 110 16.95 2.53 -4.55
CA LYS A 110 16.96 3.62 -3.58
C LYS A 110 17.71 4.82 -4.13
N GLY A 111 17.18 6.00 -3.90
CA GLY A 111 17.76 7.25 -4.33
C GLY A 111 16.70 8.28 -4.67
N GLU A 112 17.10 9.40 -5.22
CA GLU A 112 16.18 10.40 -5.75
C GLU A 112 15.76 10.02 -7.17
N GLY A 113 14.48 10.27 -7.52
CA GLY A 113 13.98 10.05 -8.87
C GLY A 113 13.88 8.58 -9.30
N VAL A 114 13.76 7.64 -8.37
CA VAL A 114 13.73 6.18 -8.63
C VAL A 114 12.74 5.80 -9.73
N LEU A 115 11.56 6.45 -9.82
CA LEU A 115 10.57 6.15 -10.85
C LEU A 115 11.02 6.46 -12.29
N LYS A 116 12.10 7.24 -12.45
CA LYS A 116 12.63 7.66 -13.75
C LYS A 116 13.90 6.91 -14.12
N SER A 117 14.31 5.94 -13.30
CA SER A 117 15.54 5.20 -13.54
C SER A 117 15.34 4.12 -14.60
N ASP A 118 16.35 3.95 -15.45
CA ASP A 118 16.36 2.91 -16.48
C ASP A 118 16.31 1.52 -15.82
N GLU A 119 16.94 1.34 -14.66
CA GLU A 119 16.97 0.09 -13.91
C GLU A 119 15.56 -0.35 -13.48
N LEU A 120 14.69 0.59 -13.10
CA LEU A 120 13.31 0.26 -12.75
C LEU A 120 12.51 -0.12 -14.00
N SER A 121 12.73 0.58 -15.11
CA SER A 121 12.11 0.25 -16.41
C SER A 121 12.51 -1.15 -16.87
N ASP A 122 13.81 -1.49 -16.80
CA ASP A 122 14.29 -2.83 -17.16
C ASP A 122 13.68 -3.94 -16.29
N LEU A 123 13.43 -3.65 -15.01
CA LEU A 123 12.76 -4.60 -14.12
C LEU A 123 11.29 -4.79 -14.50
N TYR A 124 10.58 -3.71 -14.88
CA TYR A 124 9.20 -3.81 -15.37
C TYR A 124 9.11 -4.64 -16.65
N ASP A 125 10.01 -4.41 -17.61
CA ASP A 125 10.07 -5.17 -18.87
C ASP A 125 10.31 -6.68 -18.63
N ARG A 126 10.92 -7.02 -17.49
CA ARG A 126 11.13 -8.40 -17.04
C ARG A 126 9.98 -8.96 -16.19
N GLY A 127 8.87 -8.24 -16.06
CA GLY A 127 7.67 -8.68 -15.33
C GLY A 127 7.72 -8.47 -13.81
N PHE A 128 8.66 -7.69 -13.31
CA PHE A 128 8.63 -7.25 -11.92
C PHE A 128 7.53 -6.20 -11.71
N TYR A 129 6.96 -6.17 -10.52
CA TYR A 129 5.99 -5.16 -10.11
C TYR A 129 6.31 -4.62 -8.71
N ILE A 130 5.87 -3.39 -8.44
CA ILE A 130 6.02 -2.78 -7.13
C ILE A 130 5.13 -3.50 -6.11
N TRP A 131 5.70 -3.86 -4.96
CA TRP A 131 4.95 -4.37 -3.81
C TRP A 131 5.11 -3.48 -2.57
N LYS A 132 6.15 -2.62 -2.57
CA LYS A 132 6.42 -1.64 -1.51
C LYS A 132 7.06 -0.40 -2.11
N ILE A 133 6.65 0.78 -1.60
CA ILE A 133 7.14 2.07 -2.08
C ILE A 133 7.32 3.05 -0.92
N LYS A 134 8.34 3.91 -1.02
CA LYS A 134 8.50 5.08 -0.15
C LYS A 134 8.54 6.32 -1.00
N TRP A 135 7.78 7.32 -0.59
CA TRP A 135 7.67 8.56 -1.36
C TRP A 135 7.48 9.76 -0.46
N LYS A 136 7.66 10.93 -1.05
CA LYS A 136 7.42 12.22 -0.43
C LYS A 136 6.27 12.91 -1.15
N VAL A 137 5.41 13.54 -0.38
CA VAL A 137 4.36 14.41 -0.89
C VAL A 137 4.47 15.78 -0.27
N ARG A 138 4.16 16.81 -1.07
CA ARG A 138 4.13 18.22 -0.68
C ARG A 138 2.70 18.68 -0.60
N GLU A 139 2.36 19.47 0.40
CA GLU A 139 1.04 20.12 0.46
C GLU A 139 0.87 21.12 -0.68
N LYS A 140 -0.36 21.23 -1.21
CA LYS A 140 -0.73 22.28 -2.18
C LYS A 140 -1.15 23.56 -1.48
N LEU A 141 -0.24 24.10 -0.67
CA LEU A 141 -0.42 25.32 0.13
C LEU A 141 0.70 26.34 -0.16
N ALA A 142 0.54 27.57 0.30
CA ALA A 142 1.58 28.62 0.15
C ALA A 142 2.87 28.28 0.92
N ASP A 143 2.72 27.75 2.12
CA ASP A 143 3.81 27.31 3.00
C ASP A 143 3.73 25.77 3.17
N PRO A 144 4.14 24.98 2.16
CA PRO A 144 3.83 23.55 2.10
C PRO A 144 4.76 22.74 2.98
N ASP A 145 4.22 21.90 3.83
CA ASP A 145 4.96 20.86 4.51
C ASP A 145 5.22 19.68 3.55
N ILE A 146 6.31 18.93 3.78
CA ILE A 146 6.64 17.70 3.03
C ILE A 146 6.50 16.51 3.96
N PHE A 147 5.71 15.52 3.56
CA PHE A 147 5.47 14.29 4.32
C PHE A 147 6.19 13.11 3.65
N GLU A 148 6.79 12.26 4.48
CA GLU A 148 7.44 11.03 4.05
C GLU A 148 6.52 9.85 4.37
N LEU A 149 6.16 9.10 3.32
CA LEU A 149 5.20 8.00 3.40
C LEU A 149 5.83 6.69 2.93
N GLU A 150 5.24 5.60 3.40
CA GLU A 150 5.55 4.24 2.97
C GLU A 150 4.25 3.45 2.85
N ALA A 151 4.10 2.63 1.81
CA ALA A 151 3.01 1.68 1.67
C ALA A 151 3.51 0.38 1.07
N GLN A 152 2.87 -0.73 1.44
CA GLN A 152 3.23 -2.07 0.98
C GLN A 152 2.06 -3.03 1.04
N PHE A 153 2.18 -4.11 0.27
CA PHE A 153 1.46 -5.35 0.52
C PHE A 153 2.38 -6.30 1.31
N GLY A 154 1.94 -6.80 2.46
CA GLY A 154 2.75 -7.69 3.31
C GLY A 154 3.06 -9.01 2.61
N ASP A 155 2.12 -9.51 1.80
CA ASP A 155 2.34 -10.62 0.89
C ASP A 155 2.49 -10.09 -0.55
N PRO A 156 3.72 -10.02 -1.08
CA PRO A 156 3.95 -9.53 -2.43
C PRO A 156 3.43 -10.47 -3.52
N LEU A 157 3.32 -11.79 -3.28
CA LEU A 157 2.86 -12.75 -4.28
C LEU A 157 1.38 -12.55 -4.62
N TYR A 158 0.55 -12.40 -3.60
CA TYR A 158 -0.89 -12.21 -3.76
C TYR A 158 -1.32 -10.74 -3.66
N CYS A 159 -0.42 -9.83 -3.30
CA CYS A 159 -0.71 -8.43 -3.01
C CYS A 159 -1.85 -8.27 -2.01
N THR A 160 -1.74 -8.95 -0.87
CA THR A 160 -2.63 -8.87 0.29
C THR A 160 -1.92 -8.22 1.49
N ASN A 161 -2.63 -8.02 2.59
CA ASN A 161 -2.10 -7.37 3.79
C ASN A 161 -1.56 -5.96 3.50
N PHE A 162 -2.39 -5.12 2.89
CA PHE A 162 -2.01 -3.73 2.64
C PHE A 162 -1.73 -3.00 3.95
N SER A 163 -0.57 -2.35 4.00
CA SER A 163 -0.17 -1.53 5.14
C SER A 163 0.53 -0.26 4.68
N TYR A 164 0.48 0.78 5.52
CA TYR A 164 1.10 2.06 5.24
C TYR A 164 1.61 2.72 6.51
N LEU A 165 2.53 3.66 6.34
CA LEU A 165 3.12 4.42 7.43
C LEU A 165 3.45 5.84 6.96
N VAL A 166 3.07 6.84 7.74
CA VAL A 166 3.59 8.20 7.59
C VAL A 166 4.78 8.35 8.53
N LYS A 167 5.97 8.38 7.96
CA LYS A 167 7.24 8.31 8.71
C LYS A 167 7.57 9.61 9.42
N GLY A 168 7.18 10.74 8.83
CA GLY A 168 7.46 12.05 9.41
C GLY A 168 7.07 13.19 8.49
N VAL A 169 7.21 14.40 9.01
CA VAL A 169 6.92 15.65 8.31
C VAL A 169 8.13 16.56 8.37
N ARG A 170 8.53 17.12 7.25
CA ARG A 170 9.47 18.25 7.18
C ARG A 170 8.67 19.53 7.11
N LYS A 171 8.65 20.25 8.21
CA LYS A 171 7.93 21.52 8.32
C LYS A 171 8.60 22.60 7.48
N TYR A 172 7.76 23.35 6.76
CA TYR A 172 8.19 24.54 6.06
C TYR A 172 8.69 25.58 7.07
N LYS A 173 9.74 26.30 6.73
CA LYS A 173 10.35 27.31 7.60
C LYS A 173 10.12 28.72 7.08
N ALA A 174 10.67 29.02 5.93
CA ALA A 174 10.51 30.26 5.16
C ALA A 174 11.30 30.18 3.85
N ASN A 175 10.92 30.95 2.84
CA ASN A 175 11.69 31.12 1.61
C ASN A 175 12.09 29.79 0.91
N GLY A 176 11.19 28.82 0.89
CA GLY A 176 11.47 27.50 0.30
C GLY A 176 12.37 26.60 1.15
N GLN A 177 12.68 26.97 2.38
CA GLN A 177 13.51 26.17 3.27
C GLN A 177 12.67 25.32 4.23
N TYR A 178 13.21 24.17 4.61
CA TYR A 178 12.60 23.22 5.53
C TYR A 178 13.49 22.97 6.74
N PHE A 179 12.90 22.49 7.83
CA PHE A 179 13.70 21.97 8.93
C PHE A 179 14.46 20.73 8.48
N SER A 180 15.73 20.62 8.87
CA SER A 180 16.64 19.55 8.42
C SER A 180 16.22 18.16 8.89
N LYS A 181 15.59 18.07 10.07
CA LYS A 181 15.14 16.81 10.66
C LYS A 181 13.64 16.67 10.52
N PRO A 182 13.14 15.50 10.01
CA PRO A 182 11.73 15.19 10.06
C PRO A 182 11.22 15.20 11.50
N GLN A 183 10.02 15.69 11.69
CA GLN A 183 9.31 15.71 12.97
C GLN A 183 8.25 14.59 12.97
N LYS A 184 7.81 14.21 14.18
CA LYS A 184 6.65 13.33 14.32
C LYS A 184 5.38 14.08 13.95
N LEU A 185 4.43 13.37 13.37
CA LEU A 185 3.10 13.91 13.08
C LEU A 185 2.35 14.21 14.39
N SER A 186 1.54 15.26 14.37
CA SER A 186 0.49 15.42 15.36
C SER A 186 -0.60 14.35 15.17
N ALA A 187 -1.39 14.08 16.21
CA ALA A 187 -2.50 13.13 16.12
C ALA A 187 -3.51 13.49 15.01
N ARG A 188 -3.76 14.80 14.80
CA ARG A 188 -4.64 15.28 13.74
C ARG A 188 -4.09 15.02 12.33
N GLU A 189 -2.79 15.21 12.13
CA GLU A 189 -2.14 14.89 10.85
C GLU A 189 -2.15 13.39 10.58
N ALA A 190 -1.87 12.59 11.59
CA ALA A 190 -1.91 11.14 11.48
C ALA A 190 -3.33 10.64 11.09
N ASP A 191 -4.37 11.11 11.78
CA ASP A 191 -5.76 10.76 11.46
C ASP A 191 -6.16 11.18 10.03
N ARG A 192 -5.78 12.41 9.62
CA ARG A 192 -6.00 12.88 8.26
C ARG A 192 -5.37 11.96 7.20
N PHE A 193 -4.10 11.60 7.39
CA PHE A 193 -3.42 10.70 6.45
C PHE A 193 -3.99 9.29 6.45
N ASN A 194 -4.38 8.78 7.60
CA ASN A 194 -5.01 7.46 7.67
C ASN A 194 -6.28 7.43 6.79
N LYS A 195 -7.18 8.39 6.97
CA LYS A 195 -8.41 8.49 6.17
C LYS A 195 -8.12 8.68 4.68
N LEU A 196 -7.15 9.54 4.37
CA LEU A 196 -6.80 9.87 2.99
C LEU A 196 -6.21 8.66 2.24
N ILE A 197 -5.23 7.98 2.84
CA ILE A 197 -4.57 6.84 2.20
C ILE A 197 -5.54 5.67 2.04
N GLU A 198 -6.32 5.35 3.06
CA GLU A 198 -7.28 4.24 3.02
C GLU A 198 -8.37 4.48 1.99
N SER A 199 -9.01 5.66 2.02
CA SER A 199 -10.06 5.96 1.05
C SER A 199 -9.53 5.96 -0.38
N ARG A 200 -8.31 6.49 -0.59
CA ARG A 200 -7.71 6.48 -1.93
C ARG A 200 -7.31 5.08 -2.39
N ALA A 201 -6.68 4.30 -1.53
CA ALA A 201 -6.30 2.92 -1.83
C ALA A 201 -7.54 2.08 -2.17
N TYR A 202 -8.62 2.19 -1.38
CA TYR A 202 -9.88 1.51 -1.66
C TYR A 202 -10.49 1.95 -3.01
N SER A 203 -10.54 3.25 -3.27
CA SER A 203 -11.04 3.79 -4.54
C SER A 203 -10.25 3.24 -5.74
N ILE A 204 -8.91 3.17 -5.62
CA ILE A 204 -8.07 2.61 -6.68
C ILE A 204 -8.39 1.14 -6.92
N ILE A 205 -8.56 0.33 -5.88
CA ILE A 205 -8.95 -1.08 -6.03
C ILE A 205 -10.24 -1.17 -6.85
N MET A 206 -11.25 -0.37 -6.52
CA MET A 206 -12.53 -0.37 -7.24
C MET A 206 -12.42 0.14 -8.69
N GLU A 207 -11.41 0.95 -9.01
CA GLU A 207 -11.15 1.46 -10.37
C GLU A 207 -10.44 0.43 -11.27
N ILE A 208 -9.62 -0.48 -10.68
CA ILE A 208 -8.74 -1.39 -11.42
C ILE A 208 -9.14 -2.88 -11.32
N SER A 209 -10.24 -3.16 -10.58
CA SER A 209 -10.82 -4.51 -10.42
C SER A 209 -11.67 -4.96 -11.61
#